data_8edbe646f5a295ab5444c90f6948b973
#
_entry.id   8edbe646f5a295ab5444c90f6948b973
#
_cell.length_a   1.000
_cell.length_b   1.000
_cell.length_c   1.000
_cell.angle_alpha   90.00
_cell.angle_beta   90.00
_cell.angle_gamma   90.00
#
_symmetry.space_group_name_H-M   'P 1'
#
loop_
_entity.id
_entity.type
_entity.pdbx_description
1 polymer ?
#
loop_
_entity_poly.entity_id
_entity_poly.type
_entity_poly.pdbx_seq_one_letter_code
_entity_poly.pdbx_strand_id
1 'polypeptide(L)'
;GFALLRDALDKKNAQRRKRYGILAAFMIPVFFGCIIQNMLPESNMLTLGVCIGVLIAYMSLSVDEVAQEVIRKNIELEYSQAELRAALEDEKRQHNIVGSLANIYVFMYYIHMRMDEYDEIKKIPLVSEMAGDTRSASEALNRLFSNLPISNHINMMLEFTDLSTLDERMGKNKYISTEYRGKRKGWCRARFIEVDRDENGNLMYVLFAVQDISDEKQEIVEL
;
A
#
# COMPACT_ATOMS: atom_id res chain seq x y z
N GLY A 1 -31.91 -17.30 15.03
CA GLY A 1 -31.98 -16.89 16.45
C GLY A 1 -31.70 -17.99 17.45
N PHE A 2 -32.21 -19.21 17.21
CA PHE A 2 -32.10 -20.34 18.18
C PHE A 2 -30.68 -20.90 18.30
N ALA A 3 -29.90 -20.94 17.23
CA ALA A 3 -28.54 -21.45 17.25
C ALA A 3 -27.59 -20.55 18.06
N LEU A 4 -27.73 -19.22 17.95
CA LEU A 4 -26.93 -18.25 18.70
C LEU A 4 -27.24 -18.28 20.21
N LEU A 5 -28.51 -18.53 20.57
CA LEU A 5 -28.92 -18.65 21.99
C LEU A 5 -28.39 -19.93 22.61
N ARG A 6 -28.36 -21.04 21.88
CA ARG A 6 -27.78 -22.31 22.28
C ARG A 6 -26.28 -22.22 22.50
N ASP A 7 -25.58 -21.54 21.58
CA ASP A 7 -24.11 -21.33 21.66
C ASP A 7 -23.74 -20.43 22.87
N ALA A 8 -24.53 -19.38 23.15
CA ALA A 8 -24.34 -18.54 24.32
C ALA A 8 -24.59 -19.26 25.64
N LEU A 9 -25.59 -20.15 25.68
CA LEU A 9 -25.89 -21.00 26.85
C LEU A 9 -24.80 -22.06 27.06
N ASP A 10 -24.26 -22.65 26.01
CA ASP A 10 -23.15 -23.61 26.10
C ASP A 10 -21.86 -22.96 26.58
N LYS A 11 -21.53 -21.74 26.08
CA LYS A 11 -20.40 -20.95 26.61
C LYS A 11 -20.56 -20.60 28.09
N LYS A 12 -21.77 -20.20 28.52
CA LYS A 12 -22.06 -19.87 29.92
C LYS A 12 -21.96 -21.10 30.81
N ASN A 13 -22.37 -22.25 30.31
CA ASN A 13 -22.26 -23.53 31.03
C ASN A 13 -20.81 -24.02 31.08
N ALA A 14 -20.00 -23.84 30.06
CA ALA A 14 -18.58 -24.15 30.03
C ALA A 14 -17.79 -23.30 31.05
N GLN A 15 -18.12 -22.01 31.17
CA GLN A 15 -17.48 -21.12 32.14
C GLN A 15 -17.88 -21.45 33.58
N ARG A 16 -19.12 -21.84 33.81
CA ARG A 16 -19.58 -22.37 35.12
C ARG A 16 -18.87 -23.67 35.45
N ARG A 17 -18.78 -24.62 34.53
CA ARG A 17 -18.05 -25.89 34.74
C ARG A 17 -16.59 -25.69 35.13
N LYS A 18 -15.89 -24.73 34.46
CA LYS A 18 -14.52 -24.37 34.82
C LYS A 18 -14.41 -23.85 36.27
N ARG A 19 -15.30 -22.92 36.67
CA ARG A 19 -15.32 -22.38 38.05
C ARG A 19 -15.56 -23.45 39.09
N TYR A 20 -16.48 -24.38 38.85
CA TYR A 20 -16.70 -25.52 39.75
C TYR A 20 -15.52 -26.50 39.77
N GLY A 21 -14.83 -26.68 38.64
CA GLY A 21 -13.61 -27.48 38.55
C GLY A 21 -12.47 -26.93 39.42
N ILE A 22 -12.27 -25.60 39.38
CA ILE A 22 -11.26 -24.91 40.22
C ILE A 22 -11.60 -25.03 41.71
N LEU A 23 -12.87 -24.80 42.05
CA LEU A 23 -13.36 -24.99 43.44
C LEU A 23 -13.18 -26.42 43.93
N ALA A 24 -13.50 -27.42 43.11
CA ALA A 24 -13.30 -28.81 43.43
C ALA A 24 -11.82 -29.16 43.61
N ALA A 25 -10.95 -28.66 42.69
CA ALA A 25 -9.50 -28.85 42.77
C ALA A 25 -8.89 -28.24 44.06
N PHE A 26 -9.42 -27.09 44.51
CA PHE A 26 -9.03 -26.46 45.76
C PHE A 26 -9.48 -27.30 47.00
N MET A 27 -10.70 -27.83 46.97
CA MET A 27 -11.27 -28.57 48.12
C MET A 27 -10.62 -29.92 48.33
N ILE A 28 -10.12 -30.60 47.29
CA ILE A 28 -9.51 -31.93 47.40
C ILE A 28 -8.31 -31.97 48.36
N PRO A 29 -7.27 -31.12 48.21
CA PRO A 29 -6.13 -31.12 49.11
C PRO A 29 -6.50 -30.75 50.57
N VAL A 30 -7.47 -29.81 50.72
CA VAL A 30 -7.96 -29.42 52.04
C VAL A 30 -8.68 -30.58 52.74
N PHE A 31 -9.52 -31.31 52.02
CA PHE A 31 -10.25 -32.48 52.54
C PHE A 31 -9.29 -33.60 52.94
N PHE A 32 -8.28 -33.89 52.10
CA PHE A 32 -7.24 -34.87 52.47
C PHE A 32 -6.42 -34.44 53.67
N GLY A 33 -6.07 -33.13 53.76
CA GLY A 33 -5.39 -32.56 54.91
C GLY A 33 -6.18 -32.74 56.22
N CYS A 34 -7.50 -32.53 56.19
CA CYS A 34 -8.39 -32.74 57.31
C CYS A 34 -8.42 -34.21 57.76
N ILE A 35 -8.50 -35.18 56.86
CA ILE A 35 -8.52 -36.60 57.17
C ILE A 35 -7.20 -37.00 57.83
N ILE A 36 -6.06 -36.61 57.28
CA ILE A 36 -4.75 -36.94 57.82
C ILE A 36 -4.52 -36.27 59.17
N GLN A 37 -4.94 -35.02 59.38
CA GLN A 37 -4.88 -34.30 60.65
C GLN A 37 -5.67 -35.02 61.75
N ASN A 38 -6.81 -35.62 61.40
CA ASN A 38 -7.63 -36.36 62.34
C ASN A 38 -7.01 -37.71 62.77
N MET A 39 -6.20 -38.32 61.89
CA MET A 39 -5.47 -39.55 62.20
C MET A 39 -4.12 -39.30 62.92
N LEU A 40 -3.49 -38.15 62.65
CA LEU A 40 -2.20 -37.76 63.23
C LEU A 40 -2.30 -36.31 63.76
N PRO A 41 -2.81 -36.16 65.02
CA PRO A 41 -3.11 -34.84 65.59
C PRO A 41 -1.89 -33.93 65.77
N GLU A 42 -0.69 -34.44 65.83
CA GLU A 42 0.56 -33.67 65.94
C GLU A 42 1.09 -33.17 64.59
N SER A 43 0.44 -33.51 63.46
CA SER A 43 0.87 -33.12 62.11
C SER A 43 0.19 -31.83 61.64
N ASN A 44 0.94 -30.90 61.01
CA ASN A 44 0.37 -29.70 60.44
C ASN A 44 -0.16 -29.91 58.98
N MET A 45 -0.76 -31.10 58.72
CA MET A 45 -1.18 -31.51 57.40
C MET A 45 -2.36 -30.68 56.82
N LEU A 46 -3.22 -30.15 57.67
CA LEU A 46 -4.31 -29.24 57.27
C LEU A 46 -3.77 -27.96 56.66
N THR A 47 -2.78 -27.35 57.32
CA THR A 47 -2.15 -26.11 56.82
C THR A 47 -1.48 -26.33 55.48
N LEU A 48 -0.79 -27.46 55.31
CA LEU A 48 -0.15 -27.82 54.04
C LEU A 48 -1.18 -28.06 52.92
N GLY A 49 -2.30 -28.72 53.22
CA GLY A 49 -3.41 -28.92 52.29
C GLY A 49 -4.05 -27.61 51.85
N VAL A 50 -4.23 -26.64 52.76
CA VAL A 50 -4.73 -25.30 52.42
C VAL A 50 -3.75 -24.54 51.53
N CYS A 51 -2.44 -24.57 51.84
CA CYS A 51 -1.42 -23.92 51.04
C CYS A 51 -1.37 -24.46 49.60
N ILE A 52 -1.41 -25.78 49.43
CA ILE A 52 -1.45 -26.42 48.11
C ILE A 52 -2.73 -26.02 47.35
N GLY A 53 -3.89 -26.04 48.02
CA GLY A 53 -5.15 -25.63 47.43
C GLY A 53 -5.13 -24.19 46.90
N VAL A 54 -4.64 -23.25 47.73
CA VAL A 54 -4.49 -21.84 47.32
C VAL A 54 -3.56 -21.70 46.13
N LEU A 55 -2.46 -22.43 46.09
CA LEU A 55 -1.49 -22.41 45.02
C LEU A 55 -2.11 -22.92 43.69
N ILE A 56 -2.88 -24.00 43.74
CA ILE A 56 -3.60 -24.54 42.58
C ILE A 56 -4.65 -23.53 42.09
N ALA A 57 -5.42 -22.91 42.97
CA ALA A 57 -6.41 -21.90 42.61
C ALA A 57 -5.75 -20.68 41.96
N TYR A 58 -4.65 -20.18 42.51
CA TYR A 58 -3.89 -19.06 41.98
C TYR A 58 -3.34 -19.38 40.56
N MET A 59 -2.71 -20.55 40.39
CA MET A 59 -2.19 -20.99 39.08
C MET A 59 -3.30 -21.10 38.02
N SER A 60 -4.46 -21.63 38.38
CA SER A 60 -5.59 -21.78 37.47
C SER A 60 -6.15 -20.42 37.03
N LEU A 61 -6.22 -19.44 37.94
CA LEU A 61 -6.68 -18.08 37.59
C LEU A 61 -5.68 -17.34 36.68
N SER A 62 -4.40 -17.42 37.04
CA SER A 62 -3.35 -16.72 36.23
C SER A 62 -3.21 -17.30 34.83
N VAL A 63 -3.37 -18.61 34.64
CA VAL A 63 -3.36 -19.23 33.30
C VAL A 63 -4.56 -18.77 32.46
N ASP A 64 -5.75 -18.65 33.05
CA ASP A 64 -6.94 -18.16 32.33
C ASP A 64 -6.78 -16.68 31.90
N GLU A 65 -6.20 -15.82 32.72
CA GLU A 65 -5.91 -14.42 32.38
C GLU A 65 -4.92 -14.31 31.22
N VAL A 66 -3.80 -15.02 31.30
CA VAL A 66 -2.78 -15.04 30.26
C VAL A 66 -3.36 -15.58 28.94
N ALA A 67 -4.15 -16.64 28.98
CA ALA A 67 -4.80 -17.22 27.82
C ALA A 67 -5.74 -16.22 27.12
N GLN A 68 -6.54 -15.49 27.92
CA GLN A 68 -7.44 -14.46 27.36
C GLN A 68 -6.67 -13.29 26.74
N GLU A 69 -5.57 -12.86 27.35
CA GLU A 69 -4.73 -11.80 26.81
C GLU A 69 -4.08 -12.23 25.50
N VAL A 70 -3.57 -13.46 25.41
CA VAL A 70 -2.99 -14.01 24.17
C VAL A 70 -4.04 -14.08 23.05
N ILE A 71 -5.25 -14.54 23.35
CA ILE A 71 -6.34 -14.59 22.37
C ILE A 71 -6.69 -13.19 21.89
N ARG A 72 -6.79 -12.20 22.78
CA ARG A 72 -7.08 -10.82 22.43
C ARG A 72 -6.00 -10.23 21.52
N LYS A 73 -4.72 -10.42 21.88
CA LYS A 73 -3.58 -9.96 21.06
C LYS A 73 -3.53 -10.63 19.68
N ASN A 74 -3.85 -11.92 19.61
CA ASN A 74 -3.91 -12.62 18.32
C ASN A 74 -5.01 -12.05 17.41
N ILE A 75 -6.19 -11.78 17.96
CA ILE A 75 -7.28 -11.16 17.20
C ILE A 75 -6.89 -9.77 16.70
N GLU A 76 -6.29 -8.94 17.57
CA GLU A 76 -5.82 -7.60 17.21
C GLU A 76 -4.75 -7.65 16.10
N LEU A 77 -3.84 -8.63 16.19
CA LEU A 77 -2.80 -8.86 15.18
C LEU A 77 -3.41 -9.30 13.84
N GLU A 78 -4.39 -10.20 13.85
CA GLU A 78 -5.11 -10.62 12.64
C GLU A 78 -5.81 -9.44 11.95
N TYR A 79 -6.47 -8.57 12.73
CA TYR A 79 -7.10 -7.35 12.21
C TYR A 79 -6.08 -6.41 11.57
N SER A 80 -4.97 -6.14 12.26
CA SER A 80 -3.91 -5.28 11.74
C SER A 80 -3.27 -5.85 10.47
N GLN A 81 -3.06 -7.16 10.41
CA GLN A 81 -2.55 -7.83 9.21
C GLN A 81 -3.54 -7.78 8.04
N ALA A 82 -4.83 -7.91 8.30
CA ALA A 82 -5.86 -7.81 7.27
C ALA A 82 -5.93 -6.39 6.69
N GLU A 83 -5.87 -5.37 7.54
CA GLU A 83 -5.85 -3.97 7.13
C GLU A 83 -4.60 -3.64 6.28
N LEU A 84 -3.42 -4.09 6.72
CA LEU A 84 -2.18 -3.90 5.97
C LEU A 84 -2.21 -4.60 4.60
N ARG A 85 -2.76 -5.82 4.53
CA ARG A 85 -2.93 -6.54 3.26
C ARG A 85 -3.87 -5.81 2.31
N ALA A 86 -5.00 -5.29 2.81
CA ALA A 86 -5.94 -4.52 2.01
C ALA A 86 -5.29 -3.25 1.45
N ALA A 87 -4.52 -2.52 2.26
CA ALA A 87 -3.78 -1.34 1.82
C ALA A 87 -2.72 -1.67 0.74
N LEU A 88 -1.97 -2.76 0.93
CA LEU A 88 -0.99 -3.22 -0.06
C LEU A 88 -1.63 -3.69 -1.38
N GLU A 89 -2.79 -4.33 -1.31
CA GLU A 89 -3.53 -4.72 -2.52
C GLU A 89 -4.05 -3.52 -3.30
N ASP A 90 -4.53 -2.50 -2.59
CA ASP A 90 -5.00 -1.26 -3.21
C ASP A 90 -3.83 -0.49 -3.86
N GLU A 91 -2.71 -0.37 -3.18
CA GLU A 91 -1.49 0.21 -3.74
C GLU A 91 -1.01 -0.54 -5.01
N LYS A 92 -0.96 -1.87 -4.96
CA LYS A 92 -0.62 -2.69 -6.13
C LYS A 92 -1.59 -2.51 -7.27
N ARG A 93 -2.89 -2.41 -6.96
CA ARG A 93 -3.93 -2.18 -7.97
C ARG A 93 -3.74 -0.82 -8.65
N GLN A 94 -3.51 0.23 -7.87
CA GLN A 94 -3.22 1.57 -8.41
C GLN A 94 -1.96 1.55 -9.27
N HIS A 95 -0.88 0.92 -8.80
CA HIS A 95 0.35 0.78 -9.56
C HIS A 95 0.14 0.04 -10.89
N ASN A 96 -0.62 -1.05 -10.89
CA ASN A 96 -0.93 -1.82 -12.09
C ASN A 96 -1.78 -1.03 -13.10
N ILE A 97 -2.74 -0.22 -12.62
CA ILE A 97 -3.55 0.66 -13.47
C ILE A 97 -2.66 1.72 -14.13
N VAL A 98 -1.81 2.38 -13.35
CA VAL A 98 -0.86 3.38 -13.88
C VAL A 98 0.10 2.73 -14.88
N GLY A 99 0.64 1.54 -14.56
CA GLY A 99 1.51 0.77 -15.46
C GLY A 99 0.81 0.38 -16.77
N SER A 100 -0.45 -0.02 -16.71
CA SER A 100 -1.24 -0.38 -17.90
C SER A 100 -1.54 0.84 -18.77
N LEU A 101 -1.89 1.97 -18.17
CA LEU A 101 -2.07 3.23 -18.89
C LEU A 101 -0.75 3.72 -19.49
N ALA A 102 0.36 3.59 -18.78
CA ALA A 102 1.68 3.93 -19.28
C ALA A 102 2.08 3.10 -20.51
N ASN A 103 1.51 1.90 -20.70
CA ASN A 103 1.81 1.08 -21.89
C ASN A 103 1.34 1.69 -23.22
N ILE A 104 0.36 2.58 -23.18
CA ILE A 104 -0.13 3.32 -24.35
C ILE A 104 0.96 4.31 -24.85
N TYR A 105 1.79 4.80 -23.93
CA TYR A 105 2.84 5.77 -24.25
C TYR A 105 4.18 5.10 -24.53
N VAL A 106 4.96 5.69 -25.39
CA VAL A 106 6.32 5.26 -25.72
C VAL A 106 7.24 5.55 -24.54
N PHE A 107 7.24 6.77 -24.04
CA PHE A 107 7.92 7.17 -22.80
C PHE A 107 7.15 8.29 -22.10
N MET A 108 7.43 8.47 -20.80
CA MET A 108 6.75 9.45 -19.96
C MET A 108 7.70 10.03 -18.94
N TYR A 109 7.68 11.34 -18.79
CA TYR A 109 8.43 12.12 -17.81
C TYR A 109 7.48 12.88 -16.89
N TYR A 110 7.70 12.78 -15.59
CA TYR A 110 7.06 13.62 -14.59
C TYR A 110 7.99 14.79 -14.28
N ILE A 111 7.58 16.01 -14.58
CA ILE A 111 8.43 17.18 -14.57
C ILE A 111 7.99 18.11 -13.46
N HIS A 112 8.95 18.50 -12.59
CA HIS A 112 8.80 19.56 -11.61
C HIS A 112 9.21 20.90 -12.25
N MET A 113 8.23 21.74 -12.59
CA MET A 113 8.46 22.97 -13.37
C MET A 113 9.39 23.96 -12.68
N ARG A 114 9.25 24.15 -11.35
CA ARG A 114 10.03 25.13 -10.59
C ARG A 114 11.51 24.75 -10.44
N MET A 115 11.80 23.46 -10.32
CA MET A 115 13.17 22.94 -10.14
C MET A 115 13.84 22.58 -11.44
N ASP A 116 13.10 22.54 -12.53
CA ASP A 116 13.54 22.00 -13.83
C ASP A 116 14.10 20.57 -13.70
N GLU A 117 13.45 19.76 -12.86
CA GLU A 117 13.83 18.36 -12.63
C GLU A 117 12.77 17.42 -13.20
N TYR A 118 13.16 16.20 -13.52
CA TYR A 118 12.23 15.19 -14.01
C TYR A 118 12.51 13.80 -13.47
N ASP A 119 11.42 13.02 -13.35
CA ASP A 119 11.45 11.59 -13.07
C ASP A 119 10.92 10.81 -14.28
N GLU A 120 11.64 9.76 -14.66
CA GLU A 120 11.21 8.87 -15.73
C GLU A 120 10.18 7.86 -15.24
N ILE A 121 8.89 8.08 -15.55
CA ILE A 121 7.82 7.12 -15.21
C ILE A 121 7.87 5.90 -16.09
N LYS A 122 8.07 6.09 -17.40
CA LYS A 122 8.30 5.00 -18.35
C LYS A 122 9.59 5.22 -19.10
N LYS A 123 10.50 4.26 -18.94
CA LYS A 123 11.85 4.28 -19.51
C LYS A 123 11.92 3.50 -20.81
N ILE A 124 12.61 4.08 -21.79
CA ILE A 124 13.13 3.34 -22.94
C ILE A 124 14.63 3.56 -22.97
N PRO A 125 15.45 2.50 -23.01
CA PRO A 125 16.92 2.64 -22.96
C PRO A 125 17.48 3.65 -23.96
N LEU A 126 16.99 3.64 -25.17
CA LEU A 126 17.41 4.59 -26.22
C LEU A 126 17.10 6.04 -25.85
N VAL A 127 15.92 6.31 -25.24
CA VAL A 127 15.50 7.66 -24.87
C VAL A 127 16.30 8.15 -23.67
N SER A 128 16.51 7.29 -22.66
CA SER A 128 17.33 7.61 -21.50
C SER A 128 18.79 7.86 -21.89
N GLU A 129 19.36 7.08 -22.81
CA GLU A 129 20.72 7.29 -23.34
C GLU A 129 20.83 8.64 -24.09
N MET A 130 19.82 9.01 -24.87
CA MET A 130 19.80 10.28 -25.61
C MET A 130 19.58 11.49 -24.69
N ALA A 131 18.79 11.36 -23.64
CA ALA A 131 18.62 12.40 -22.61
C ALA A 131 19.94 12.64 -21.84
N GLY A 132 20.73 11.58 -21.62
CA GLY A 132 22.00 11.63 -20.89
C GLY A 132 21.80 11.73 -19.38
N ASP A 133 22.89 11.90 -18.63
CA ASP A 133 22.88 11.99 -17.16
C ASP A 133 22.52 13.41 -16.65
N THR A 134 21.58 14.08 -17.28
CA THR A 134 21.10 15.38 -16.79
C THR A 134 19.88 15.21 -15.90
N ARG A 135 19.77 16.05 -14.85
CA ARG A 135 18.55 16.19 -14.06
C ARG A 135 17.61 17.27 -14.56
N SER A 136 18.14 18.18 -15.43
CA SER A 136 17.35 19.25 -16.02
C SER A 136 16.37 18.70 -17.04
N ALA A 137 15.08 18.92 -16.83
CA ALA A 137 14.03 18.54 -17.75
C ALA A 137 14.14 19.29 -19.08
N SER A 138 14.43 20.58 -19.02
CA SER A 138 14.64 21.43 -20.20
C SER A 138 15.79 20.91 -21.06
N GLU A 139 16.93 20.55 -20.46
CA GLU A 139 18.07 20.02 -21.17
C GLU A 139 17.79 18.65 -21.77
N ALA A 140 17.16 17.74 -21.00
CA ALA A 140 16.78 16.41 -21.47
C ALA A 140 15.84 16.49 -22.68
N LEU A 141 14.78 17.30 -22.61
CA LEU A 141 13.85 17.50 -23.70
C LEU A 141 14.52 18.11 -24.92
N ASN A 142 15.39 19.10 -24.74
CA ASN A 142 16.16 19.71 -25.84
C ASN A 142 17.03 18.67 -26.55
N ARG A 143 17.81 17.87 -25.81
CA ARG A 143 18.65 16.79 -26.38
C ARG A 143 17.82 15.77 -27.14
N LEU A 144 16.69 15.35 -26.60
CA LEU A 144 15.79 14.38 -27.21
C LEU A 144 15.21 14.90 -28.51
N PHE A 145 14.63 16.11 -28.50
CA PHE A 145 13.90 16.63 -29.64
C PHE A 145 14.78 17.30 -30.71
N SER A 146 16.06 17.51 -30.42
CA SER A 146 17.06 17.76 -31.44
C SER A 146 17.39 16.51 -32.29
N ASN A 147 17.11 15.30 -31.77
CA ASN A 147 17.56 14.04 -32.37
C ASN A 147 16.42 13.10 -32.80
N LEU A 148 15.32 13.05 -32.10
CA LEU A 148 14.22 12.09 -32.35
C LEU A 148 13.37 12.42 -33.58
N PRO A 149 12.96 13.69 -33.83
CA PRO A 149 12.13 14.02 -34.99
C PRO A 149 12.91 14.01 -36.30
N ILE A 150 12.19 13.87 -37.41
CA ILE A 150 12.76 14.18 -38.74
C ILE A 150 13.05 15.67 -38.84
N SER A 151 13.97 16.05 -39.78
CA SER A 151 14.57 17.40 -39.83
C SER A 151 13.57 18.54 -39.88
N ASN A 152 12.48 18.40 -40.62
CA ASN A 152 11.43 19.41 -40.75
C ASN A 152 10.50 19.57 -39.54
N HIS A 153 10.57 18.65 -38.57
CA HIS A 153 9.78 18.73 -37.32
C HIS A 153 10.62 19.14 -36.10
N ILE A 154 11.94 19.25 -36.21
CA ILE A 154 12.82 19.56 -35.09
C ILE A 154 12.47 20.92 -34.49
N ASN A 155 12.41 22.00 -35.25
CA ASN A 155 12.16 23.34 -34.74
C ASN A 155 10.79 23.43 -34.01
N MET A 156 9.76 22.86 -34.63
CA MET A 156 8.43 22.79 -34.06
C MET A 156 8.43 22.06 -32.72
N MET A 157 9.19 20.96 -32.63
CA MET A 157 9.26 20.17 -31.37
C MET A 157 10.09 20.86 -30.31
N LEU A 158 11.17 21.55 -30.65
CA LEU A 158 11.95 22.35 -29.72
C LEU A 158 11.12 23.52 -29.14
N GLU A 159 10.32 24.19 -29.96
CA GLU A 159 9.37 25.20 -29.49
C GLU A 159 8.27 24.60 -28.61
N PHE A 160 7.72 23.45 -28.99
CA PHE A 160 6.71 22.76 -28.21
C PHE A 160 7.24 22.29 -26.86
N THR A 161 8.49 21.85 -26.74
CA THR A 161 9.12 21.35 -25.54
C THR A 161 9.81 22.40 -24.68
N ASP A 162 9.76 23.67 -25.09
CA ASP A 162 10.26 24.78 -24.29
C ASP A 162 9.40 24.95 -23.01
N LEU A 163 9.97 24.58 -21.86
CA LEU A 163 9.29 24.67 -20.57
C LEU A 163 9.10 26.11 -20.09
N SER A 164 9.94 27.05 -20.55
CA SER A 164 9.86 28.45 -20.14
C SER A 164 8.57 29.15 -20.59
N THR A 165 7.97 28.70 -21.68
CA THR A 165 6.72 29.24 -22.25
C THR A 165 5.52 28.32 -22.00
N LEU A 166 5.74 27.18 -21.34
CA LEU A 166 4.71 26.14 -21.23
C LEU A 166 3.47 26.59 -20.45
N ASP A 167 3.66 27.33 -19.35
CA ASP A 167 2.55 27.78 -18.52
C ASP A 167 1.62 28.75 -19.29
N GLU A 168 2.21 29.68 -20.03
CA GLU A 168 1.46 30.60 -20.91
C GLU A 168 0.70 29.84 -22.00
N ARG A 169 1.36 28.89 -22.68
CA ARG A 169 0.78 28.10 -23.78
C ARG A 169 -0.34 27.15 -23.27
N MET A 170 -0.19 26.59 -22.08
CA MET A 170 -1.24 25.78 -21.49
C MET A 170 -2.44 26.62 -21.04
N GLY A 171 -2.20 27.80 -20.45
CA GLY A 171 -3.26 28.67 -19.96
C GLY A 171 -4.22 27.91 -19.02
N LYS A 172 -5.49 27.79 -19.42
CA LYS A 172 -6.54 27.05 -18.68
C LYS A 172 -6.75 25.61 -19.19
N ASN A 173 -6.02 25.20 -20.19
CA ASN A 173 -6.17 23.86 -20.74
C ASN A 173 -5.51 22.83 -19.83
N LYS A 174 -6.16 21.68 -19.66
CA LYS A 174 -5.62 20.56 -18.89
C LYS A 174 -4.49 19.81 -19.61
N TYR A 175 -4.39 19.98 -20.91
CA TYR A 175 -3.30 19.45 -21.72
C TYR A 175 -3.13 20.25 -23.02
N ILE A 176 -1.92 20.18 -23.56
CA ILE A 176 -1.61 20.59 -24.94
C ILE A 176 -0.93 19.43 -25.64
N SER A 177 -1.08 19.34 -26.94
CA SER A 177 -0.47 18.26 -27.74
C SER A 177 -0.04 18.72 -29.10
N THR A 178 0.99 18.06 -29.63
CA THR A 178 1.45 18.20 -31.00
C THR A 178 1.81 16.86 -31.60
N GLU A 179 1.81 16.75 -32.92
CA GLU A 179 2.16 15.53 -33.64
C GLU A 179 3.44 15.74 -34.44
N TYR A 180 4.30 14.74 -34.42
CA TYR A 180 5.54 14.79 -35.16
C TYR A 180 5.89 13.43 -35.75
N ARG A 181 6.74 13.41 -36.76
CA ARG A 181 7.27 12.17 -37.34
C ARG A 181 8.66 11.91 -36.78
N GLY A 182 8.81 10.75 -36.14
CA GLY A 182 10.09 10.30 -35.59
C GLY A 182 10.97 9.63 -36.65
N LYS A 183 12.30 9.71 -36.50
CA LYS A 183 13.25 9.06 -37.43
C LYS A 183 13.16 7.53 -37.39
N ARG A 184 12.88 6.94 -36.23
CA ARG A 184 12.82 5.48 -36.01
C ARG A 184 11.41 4.96 -35.80
N LYS A 185 10.56 5.77 -35.20
CA LYS A 185 9.12 5.54 -34.98
C LYS A 185 8.36 6.33 -36.03
N GLY A 186 7.24 5.86 -36.46
CA GLY A 186 6.40 6.58 -37.42
C GLY A 186 5.86 7.90 -36.87
N TRP A 187 4.54 8.08 -36.91
CA TRP A 187 3.90 9.25 -36.33
C TRP A 187 3.81 9.11 -34.79
N CYS A 188 4.19 10.17 -34.10
CA CYS A 188 4.13 10.28 -32.65
C CYS A 188 3.31 11.51 -32.25
N ARG A 189 2.60 11.39 -31.10
CA ARG A 189 1.91 12.51 -30.47
C ARG A 189 2.57 12.79 -29.14
N ALA A 190 3.11 14.00 -28.98
CA ALA A 190 3.64 14.50 -27.71
C ALA A 190 2.56 15.30 -26.98
N ARG A 191 2.46 15.14 -25.68
CA ARG A 191 1.51 15.86 -24.82
C ARG A 191 2.19 16.35 -23.56
N PHE A 192 1.85 17.58 -23.16
CA PHE A 192 1.98 18.06 -21.79
C PHE A 192 0.61 17.98 -21.13
N ILE A 193 0.54 17.36 -19.98
CA ILE A 193 -0.68 17.17 -19.19
C ILE A 193 -0.45 17.83 -17.83
N GLU A 194 -1.34 18.75 -17.45
CA GLU A 194 -1.31 19.36 -16.13
C GLU A 194 -1.53 18.30 -15.05
N VAL A 195 -0.65 18.27 -14.04
CA VAL A 195 -0.82 17.43 -12.86
C VAL A 195 -1.24 18.30 -11.69
N ASP A 196 -0.52 19.40 -11.44
CA ASP A 196 -0.79 20.29 -10.32
C ASP A 196 -0.36 21.73 -10.59
N ARG A 197 -1.05 22.69 -9.92
CA ARG A 197 -0.73 24.12 -9.94
C ARG A 197 -0.56 24.64 -8.51
N ASP A 198 0.25 25.69 -8.37
CA ASP A 198 0.38 26.37 -7.08
C ASP A 198 -0.85 27.26 -6.78
N GLU A 199 -0.87 27.85 -5.58
CA GLU A 199 -1.94 28.74 -5.12
C GLU A 199 -2.12 30.00 -6.01
N ASN A 200 -1.09 30.37 -6.79
CA ASN A 200 -1.11 31.48 -7.72
C ASN A 200 -1.57 31.06 -9.12
N GLY A 201 -1.81 29.78 -9.34
CA GLY A 201 -2.23 29.22 -10.62
C GLY A 201 -1.07 28.89 -11.57
N ASN A 202 0.20 28.96 -11.16
CA ASN A 202 1.33 28.56 -11.96
C ASN A 202 1.52 27.06 -11.98
N LEU A 203 1.97 26.47 -13.09
CA LEU A 203 2.24 25.05 -13.21
C LEU A 203 3.35 24.62 -12.21
N MET A 204 3.01 23.66 -11.35
CA MET A 204 3.98 23.01 -10.45
C MET A 204 4.51 21.71 -11.03
N TYR A 205 3.60 20.87 -11.46
CA TYR A 205 3.93 19.56 -12.01
C TYR A 205 3.20 19.32 -13.31
N VAL A 206 3.93 18.79 -14.28
CA VAL A 206 3.38 18.36 -15.57
C VAL A 206 3.86 16.96 -15.92
N LEU A 207 3.02 16.22 -16.63
CA LEU A 207 3.38 14.95 -17.23
C LEU A 207 3.64 15.18 -18.71
N PHE A 208 4.87 14.92 -19.16
CA PHE A 208 5.21 14.86 -20.56
C PHE A 208 5.12 13.43 -21.05
N ALA A 209 4.34 13.18 -22.08
CA ALA A 209 4.08 11.84 -22.58
C ALA A 209 4.13 11.80 -24.10
N VAL A 210 4.75 10.76 -24.65
CA VAL A 210 4.81 10.51 -26.10
C VAL A 210 4.14 9.20 -26.45
N GLN A 211 3.17 9.24 -27.34
CA GLN A 211 2.41 8.11 -27.86
C GLN A 211 2.80 7.83 -29.31
N ASP A 212 2.92 6.55 -29.70
CA ASP A 212 2.98 6.14 -31.11
C ASP A 212 1.54 6.14 -31.67
N ILE A 213 1.33 6.89 -32.74
CA ILE A 213 0.04 7.03 -33.42
C ILE A 213 0.10 6.58 -34.87
N SER A 214 1.10 5.76 -35.23
CA SER A 214 1.30 5.32 -36.61
C SER A 214 0.10 4.56 -37.14
N ASP A 215 -0.49 3.68 -36.33
CA ASP A 215 -1.68 2.89 -36.68
C ASP A 215 -2.91 3.80 -36.88
N GLU A 216 -3.13 4.77 -35.97
CA GLU A 216 -4.21 5.77 -36.11
C GLU A 216 -4.11 6.55 -37.44
N LYS A 217 -2.89 6.86 -37.87
CA LYS A 217 -2.66 7.59 -39.12
C LYS A 217 -2.82 6.72 -40.38
N GLN A 218 -2.57 5.42 -40.30
CA GLN A 218 -2.79 4.50 -41.42
C GLN A 218 -4.28 4.28 -41.68
N GLU A 219 -5.09 4.10 -40.66
CA GLU A 219 -6.55 3.93 -40.78
C GLU A 219 -7.22 5.15 -41.42
N ILE A 220 -6.70 6.37 -41.20
CA ILE A 220 -7.25 7.62 -41.81
C ILE A 220 -6.93 7.73 -43.31
N VAL A 221 -5.85 7.09 -43.77
CA VAL A 221 -5.45 7.14 -45.22
C VAL A 221 -6.18 6.08 -46.05
N GLU A 222 -6.71 5.03 -45.42
CA GLU A 222 -7.44 3.95 -46.09
C GLU A 222 -8.96 4.22 -46.21
N LEU A 223 -9.47 5.31 -45.64
CA LEU A 223 -10.84 5.80 -45.74
C LEU A 223 -10.96 6.92 -46.80
#